data_f3f9cc5a0e7ecac8f486be1e36cd8ce2
#
_entry.id   f3f9cc5a0e7ecac8f486be1e36cd8ce2
#
_cell.length_a   1.000
_cell.length_b   1.000
_cell.length_c   1.000
_cell.angle_alpha   90.00
_cell.angle_beta   90.00
_cell.angle_gamma   90.00
#
_symmetry.space_group_name_H-M   'P 1'
#
loop_
_entity.id
_entity.type
_entity.pdbx_description
1 polymer ?
#
loop_
_entity_poly.entity_id
_entity_poly.type
_entity_poly.pdbx_seq_one_letter_code
_entity_poly.pdbx_strand_id
1 'polypeptide(L)'
;MKMIKGPGIFLAQFAGDAAPFNSFGAICRWAADLGYKGVQIPTWDSRLFDLRKASESQDYADEIVGTAAEHGLAVTELSTHLQGQLVAVHPAYDAAFDGFADPAVRGNPAARQAWAVDQVKCAITASRRDRKSVV
;
A
#
# COMPACT_ATOMS: atom_id res chain seq x y z
N MET A 1 19.44 -12.34 2.67
CA MET A 1 17.98 -12.34 2.34
C MET A 1 17.68 -13.51 1.40
N LYS A 2 16.73 -14.35 1.76
CA LYS A 2 16.34 -15.47 0.89
C LYS A 2 15.55 -14.92 -0.30
N MET A 3 16.02 -15.18 -1.51
CA MET A 3 15.34 -14.75 -2.72
C MET A 3 14.05 -15.56 -2.93
N ILE A 4 12.93 -14.85 -3.10
CA ILE A 4 11.64 -15.46 -3.40
C ILE A 4 11.64 -15.83 -4.89
N LYS A 5 11.37 -17.11 -5.17
CA LYS A 5 11.22 -17.57 -6.55
C LYS A 5 9.75 -17.74 -6.88
N GLY A 6 9.29 -17.02 -7.87
CA GLY A 6 7.92 -17.09 -8.36
C GLY A 6 7.33 -15.70 -8.67
N PRO A 7 6.15 -15.66 -9.32
CA PRO A 7 5.53 -14.41 -9.68
C PRO A 7 4.97 -13.67 -8.46
N GLY A 8 5.12 -12.34 -8.46
CA GLY A 8 4.41 -11.43 -7.56
C GLY A 8 3.26 -10.73 -8.30
N ILE A 9 2.27 -10.26 -7.54
CA ILE A 9 1.13 -9.54 -8.08
C ILE A 9 0.91 -8.22 -7.33
N PHE A 10 0.62 -7.15 -8.07
CA PHE A 10 0.21 -5.88 -7.50
C PHE A 10 -1.30 -5.90 -7.23
N LEU A 11 -1.70 -5.78 -5.98
CA LEU A 11 -3.08 -5.96 -5.56
C LEU A 11 -4.01 -4.80 -5.93
N ALA A 12 -3.48 -3.61 -6.23
CA ALA A 12 -4.28 -2.41 -6.48
C ALA A 12 -5.30 -2.56 -7.61
N GLN A 13 -4.96 -3.33 -8.65
CA GLN A 13 -5.82 -3.52 -9.80
C GLN A 13 -7.07 -4.36 -9.50
N PHE A 14 -7.02 -5.12 -8.41
CA PHE A 14 -8.06 -6.09 -8.04
C PHE A 14 -8.85 -5.66 -6.82
N ALA A 15 -8.31 -4.77 -5.97
CA ALA A 15 -8.99 -4.27 -4.79
C ALA A 15 -10.36 -3.69 -5.15
N GLY A 16 -11.40 -4.10 -4.43
CA GLY A 16 -12.78 -3.73 -4.69
C GLY A 16 -13.67 -3.94 -3.48
N ASP A 17 -14.94 -3.60 -3.59
CA ASP A 17 -15.88 -3.65 -2.46
C ASP A 17 -16.48 -5.05 -2.23
N ALA A 18 -16.35 -5.94 -3.19
CA ALA A 18 -16.84 -7.32 -3.10
C ALA A 18 -15.73 -8.31 -2.74
N ALA A 19 -16.09 -9.34 -1.97
CA ALA A 19 -15.17 -10.45 -1.68
C ALA A 19 -14.76 -11.19 -2.99
N PRO A 20 -13.53 -11.66 -3.11
CA PRO A 20 -12.44 -11.69 -2.11
C PRO A 20 -11.57 -10.42 -2.09
N PHE A 21 -11.96 -9.36 -2.80
CA PHE A 21 -11.13 -8.19 -3.10
C PHE A 21 -11.24 -7.06 -2.08
N ASN A 22 -12.01 -7.25 -1.02
CA ASN A 22 -12.33 -6.26 0.00
C ASN A 22 -11.64 -6.48 1.35
N SER A 23 -10.75 -7.47 1.44
CA SER A 23 -9.94 -7.69 2.63
C SER A 23 -8.58 -8.30 2.28
N PHE A 24 -7.57 -8.00 3.09
CA PHE A 24 -6.21 -8.46 2.83
C PHE A 24 -6.08 -9.98 2.88
N GLY A 25 -6.67 -10.63 3.88
CA GLY A 25 -6.63 -12.09 3.98
C GLY A 25 -7.30 -12.79 2.81
N ALA A 26 -8.49 -12.32 2.39
CA ALA A 26 -9.22 -12.93 1.29
C ALA A 26 -8.51 -12.76 -0.06
N ILE A 27 -7.94 -11.58 -0.32
CA ILE A 27 -7.22 -11.33 -1.59
C ILE A 27 -5.89 -12.10 -1.61
N CYS A 28 -5.22 -12.27 -0.47
CA CYS A 28 -4.04 -13.11 -0.37
C CYS A 28 -4.35 -14.58 -0.73
N ARG A 29 -5.43 -15.12 -0.18
CA ARG A 29 -5.89 -16.47 -0.52
C ARG A 29 -6.15 -16.60 -2.03
N TRP A 30 -6.88 -15.65 -2.60
CA TRP A 30 -7.15 -15.62 -4.04
C TRP A 30 -5.86 -15.60 -4.87
N ALA A 31 -4.89 -14.75 -4.51
CA ALA A 31 -3.61 -14.68 -5.20
C ALA A 31 -2.80 -15.98 -5.10
N ALA A 32 -2.80 -16.60 -3.91
CA ALA A 32 -2.13 -17.87 -3.68
C ALA A 32 -2.76 -19.02 -4.50
N ASP A 33 -4.08 -19.07 -4.59
CA ASP A 33 -4.82 -20.06 -5.40
C ASP A 33 -4.50 -19.96 -6.90
N LEU A 34 -4.13 -18.76 -7.36
CA LEU A 34 -3.64 -18.53 -8.74
C LEU A 34 -2.16 -18.88 -8.95
N GLY A 35 -1.44 -19.25 -7.89
CA GLY A 35 -0.03 -19.66 -7.96
C GLY A 35 0.97 -18.53 -7.75
N TYR A 36 0.55 -17.32 -7.35
CA TYR A 36 1.46 -16.23 -6.99
C TYR A 36 2.25 -16.58 -5.72
N LYS A 37 3.44 -15.99 -5.59
CA LYS A 37 4.36 -16.20 -4.47
C LYS A 37 4.65 -14.92 -3.68
N GLY A 38 4.23 -13.78 -4.21
CA GLY A 38 4.39 -12.49 -3.56
C GLY A 38 3.27 -11.54 -3.90
N VAL A 39 3.05 -10.57 -3.01
CA VAL A 39 2.06 -9.50 -3.17
C VAL A 39 2.70 -8.14 -2.92
N GLN A 40 2.38 -7.17 -3.78
CA GLN A 40 2.67 -5.77 -3.58
C GLN A 40 1.40 -5.09 -3.05
N ILE A 41 1.53 -4.37 -1.95
CA ILE A 41 0.40 -3.78 -1.23
C ILE A 41 0.21 -2.32 -1.64
N PRO A 42 -1.00 -1.91 -2.10
CA PRO A 42 -1.34 -0.49 -2.31
C PRO A 42 -1.62 0.17 -0.95
N THR A 43 -0.72 1.04 -0.50
CA THR A 43 -0.82 1.63 0.84
C THR A 43 -1.94 2.66 1.00
N TRP A 44 -2.57 3.07 -0.09
CA TRP A 44 -3.72 4.00 -0.09
C TRP A 44 -5.08 3.32 0.05
N ASP A 45 -5.14 1.99 -0.10
CA ASP A 45 -6.41 1.27 -0.06
C ASP A 45 -6.68 0.73 1.35
N SER A 46 -7.51 1.44 2.10
CA SER A 46 -7.83 1.12 3.49
C SER A 46 -8.59 -0.19 3.68
N ARG A 47 -9.14 -0.78 2.62
CA ARG A 47 -9.76 -2.11 2.67
C ARG A 47 -8.73 -3.22 2.87
N LEU A 48 -7.51 -3.00 2.37
CA LEU A 48 -6.43 -3.98 2.41
C LEU A 48 -5.37 -3.66 3.46
N PHE A 49 -5.12 -2.37 3.73
CA PHE A 49 -3.96 -1.96 4.51
C PHE A 49 -4.20 -0.61 5.21
N ASP A 50 -3.90 -0.55 6.49
CA ASP A 50 -3.91 0.69 7.26
C ASP A 50 -2.47 1.23 7.39
N LEU A 51 -2.13 2.18 6.55
CA LEU A 51 -0.78 2.73 6.48
C LEU A 51 -0.36 3.41 7.79
N ARG A 52 -1.25 4.17 8.43
CA ARG A 52 -0.96 4.84 9.69
C ARG A 52 -0.66 3.82 10.78
N LYS A 53 -1.51 2.84 10.93
CA LYS A 53 -1.35 1.76 11.90
C LYS A 53 -0.06 0.97 11.65
N ALA A 54 0.25 0.66 10.39
CA ALA A 54 1.50 -0.03 10.04
C ALA A 54 2.75 0.78 10.37
N SER A 55 2.68 2.11 10.29
CA SER A 55 3.79 2.99 10.69
C SER A 55 3.97 3.11 12.21
N GLU A 56 2.92 2.89 12.99
CA GLU A 56 2.90 3.08 14.43
C GLU A 56 3.01 1.76 15.22
N SER A 57 2.57 0.64 14.66
CA SER A 57 2.47 -0.64 15.35
C SER A 57 3.28 -1.74 14.68
N GLN A 58 4.24 -2.31 15.42
CA GLN A 58 4.96 -3.50 14.99
C GLN A 58 4.02 -4.71 14.89
N ASP A 59 3.11 -4.87 15.86
CA ASP A 59 2.17 -5.99 15.88
C ASP A 59 1.29 -6.00 14.63
N TYR A 60 0.83 -4.84 14.16
CA TYR A 60 0.06 -4.75 12.92
C TYR A 60 0.91 -5.09 11.69
N ALA A 61 2.15 -4.61 11.63
CA ALA A 61 3.05 -4.98 10.53
C ALA A 61 3.31 -6.49 10.50
N ASP A 62 3.51 -7.09 11.66
CA ASP A 62 3.70 -8.55 11.81
C ASP A 62 2.43 -9.33 11.43
N GLU A 63 1.24 -8.83 11.78
CA GLU A 63 -0.06 -9.40 11.37
C GLU A 63 -0.19 -9.43 9.85
N ILE A 64 0.14 -8.35 9.16
CA ILE A 64 0.09 -8.26 7.69
C ILE A 64 1.04 -9.28 7.05
N VAL A 65 2.29 -9.32 7.51
CA VAL A 65 3.27 -10.30 7.01
C VAL A 65 2.83 -11.73 7.32
N GLY A 66 2.32 -11.98 8.52
CA GLY A 66 1.80 -13.28 8.94
C GLY A 66 0.61 -13.73 8.09
N THR A 67 -0.35 -12.86 7.84
CA THR A 67 -1.51 -13.16 6.98
C THR A 67 -1.10 -13.56 5.57
N ALA A 68 -0.14 -12.86 4.97
CA ALA A 68 0.40 -13.28 3.67
C ALA A 68 1.10 -14.64 3.76
N ALA A 69 1.91 -14.86 4.80
CA ALA A 69 2.66 -16.09 5.00
C ALA A 69 1.77 -17.32 5.22
N GLU A 70 0.61 -17.18 5.85
CA GLU A 70 -0.40 -18.25 6.01
C GLU A 70 -0.84 -18.83 4.66
N HIS A 71 -0.80 -18.04 3.61
CA HIS A 71 -1.11 -18.45 2.23
C HIS A 71 0.14 -18.74 1.38
N GLY A 72 1.30 -18.84 2.00
CA GLY A 72 2.57 -19.08 1.29
C GLY A 72 3.06 -17.90 0.46
N LEU A 73 2.55 -16.68 0.75
CA LEU A 73 2.94 -15.45 0.06
C LEU A 73 3.95 -14.64 0.89
N ALA A 74 4.79 -13.90 0.20
CA ALA A 74 5.58 -12.85 0.83
C ALA A 74 5.03 -11.47 0.42
N VAL A 75 5.08 -10.51 1.34
CA VAL A 75 4.93 -9.11 0.98
C VAL A 75 6.21 -8.69 0.28
N THR A 76 6.12 -8.29 -0.98
CA THR A 76 7.29 -7.91 -1.78
C THR A 76 7.67 -6.47 -1.55
N GLU A 77 6.68 -5.59 -1.52
CA GLU A 77 6.88 -4.15 -1.37
C GLU A 77 5.57 -3.44 -1.01
N LEU A 78 5.69 -2.24 -0.46
CA LEU A 78 4.60 -1.30 -0.23
C LEU A 78 4.60 -0.26 -1.34
N SER A 79 3.47 -0.07 -2.03
CA SER A 79 3.33 0.92 -3.09
C SER A 79 2.73 2.22 -2.57
N THR A 80 3.38 3.34 -2.88
CA THR A 80 2.90 4.70 -2.62
C THR A 80 2.52 5.43 -3.91
N HIS A 81 2.19 4.70 -4.97
CA HIS A 81 2.00 5.23 -6.31
C HIS A 81 1.05 6.44 -6.37
N LEU A 82 -0.11 6.36 -5.73
CA LEU A 82 -1.07 7.48 -5.79
C LEU A 82 -0.65 8.68 -4.94
N GLN A 83 -0.37 8.47 -3.64
CA GLN A 83 -0.02 9.58 -2.76
C GLN A 83 1.39 10.11 -3.00
N GLY A 84 2.32 9.27 -3.42
CA GLY A 84 3.71 9.66 -3.65
C GLY A 84 3.90 10.66 -4.78
N GLN A 85 3.09 10.59 -5.83
CA GLN A 85 3.13 11.55 -6.93
C GLN A 85 2.71 12.97 -6.50
N LEU A 86 2.04 13.11 -5.37
CA LEU A 86 1.58 14.41 -4.84
C LEU A 86 2.65 15.16 -4.04
N VAL A 87 3.82 14.56 -3.84
CA VAL A 87 4.95 15.22 -3.16
C VAL A 87 5.48 16.39 -3.99
N ALA A 88 5.42 16.30 -5.33
CA ALA A 88 5.89 17.35 -6.22
C ALA A 88 4.94 17.46 -7.44
N VAL A 89 3.97 18.34 -7.34
CA VAL A 89 3.02 18.63 -8.44
C VAL A 89 3.27 20.04 -8.96
N HIS A 90 3.46 20.16 -10.27
CA HIS A 90 3.53 21.48 -10.90
C HIS A 90 2.17 22.19 -10.81
N PRO A 91 2.11 23.50 -10.48
CA PRO A 91 0.85 24.20 -10.26
C PRO A 91 -0.17 24.13 -11.42
N ALA A 92 0.31 23.99 -12.65
CA ALA A 92 -0.56 23.84 -13.83
C ALA A 92 -1.42 22.56 -13.79
N TYR A 93 -1.04 21.57 -12.97
CA TYR A 93 -1.70 20.27 -12.85
C TYR A 93 -2.41 20.06 -11.51
N ASP A 94 -2.47 21.06 -10.65
CA ASP A 94 -3.06 20.95 -9.31
C ASP A 94 -4.47 20.36 -9.34
N ALA A 95 -5.32 20.86 -10.21
CA ALA A 95 -6.71 20.37 -10.32
C ALA A 95 -6.79 18.92 -10.80
N ALA A 96 -5.92 18.51 -11.72
CA ALA A 96 -5.89 17.16 -12.27
C ALA A 96 -5.42 16.12 -11.24
N PHE A 97 -4.52 16.51 -10.33
CA PHE A 97 -3.95 15.61 -9.33
C PHE A 97 -4.72 15.59 -8.00
N ASP A 98 -5.62 16.54 -7.80
CA ASP A 98 -6.36 16.67 -6.53
C ASP A 98 -7.16 15.41 -6.16
N GLY A 99 -7.67 14.69 -7.15
CA GLY A 99 -8.44 13.47 -6.96
C GLY A 99 -7.68 12.31 -6.32
N PHE A 100 -6.35 12.34 -6.34
CA PHE A 100 -5.50 11.32 -5.70
C PHE A 100 -5.25 11.57 -4.21
N ALA A 101 -5.64 12.73 -3.72
CA ALA A 101 -5.47 13.12 -2.34
C ALA A 101 -6.67 12.74 -1.46
N ASP A 102 -6.41 12.67 -0.16
CA ASP A 102 -7.49 12.61 0.82
C ASP A 102 -8.45 13.81 0.64
N PRO A 103 -9.77 13.60 0.70
CA PRO A 103 -10.75 14.67 0.55
C PRO A 103 -10.49 15.90 1.44
N ALA A 104 -9.93 15.71 2.64
CA ALA A 104 -9.67 16.78 3.59
C ALA A 104 -8.62 17.81 3.11
N VAL A 105 -7.74 17.42 2.16
CA VAL A 105 -6.66 18.29 1.66
C VAL A 105 -6.84 18.68 0.19
N ARG A 106 -7.94 18.28 -0.44
CA ARG A 106 -8.26 18.68 -1.81
C ARG A 106 -8.51 20.18 -1.91
N GLY A 107 -8.09 20.78 -3.02
CA GLY A 107 -8.22 22.22 -3.25
C GLY A 107 -7.21 23.08 -2.49
N ASN A 108 -6.29 22.48 -1.73
CA ASN A 108 -5.22 23.17 -1.03
C ASN A 108 -3.87 22.51 -1.36
N PRO A 109 -3.13 23.00 -2.38
CA PRO A 109 -1.88 22.40 -2.84
C PRO A 109 -0.81 22.23 -1.75
N ALA A 110 -0.67 23.22 -0.85
CA ALA A 110 0.30 23.15 0.25
C ALA A 110 -0.06 22.06 1.28
N ALA A 111 -1.33 21.98 1.67
CA ALA A 111 -1.80 20.94 2.58
C ALA A 111 -1.73 19.55 1.94
N ARG A 112 -2.05 19.44 0.66
CA ARG A 112 -1.94 18.21 -0.12
C ARG A 112 -0.50 17.70 -0.20
N GLN A 113 0.47 18.59 -0.46
CA GLN A 113 1.89 18.24 -0.47
C GLN A 113 2.36 17.76 0.91
N ALA A 114 2.01 18.48 1.97
CA ALA A 114 2.36 18.08 3.34
C ALA A 114 1.78 16.72 3.71
N TRP A 115 0.53 16.46 3.34
CA TRP A 115 -0.12 15.17 3.51
C TRP A 115 0.62 14.07 2.73
N ALA A 116 0.97 14.30 1.46
CA ALA A 116 1.68 13.34 0.64
C ALA A 116 3.06 12.99 1.21
N VAL A 117 3.81 13.98 1.67
CA VAL A 117 5.11 13.78 2.33
C VAL A 117 4.95 12.92 3.60
N ASP A 118 3.93 13.19 4.40
CA ASP A 118 3.61 12.39 5.59
C ASP A 118 3.26 10.94 5.23
N GLN A 119 2.46 10.73 4.19
CA GLN A 119 2.11 9.39 3.68
C GLN A 119 3.36 8.59 3.27
N VAL A 120 4.28 9.21 2.53
CA VAL A 120 5.53 8.56 2.12
C VAL A 120 6.41 8.24 3.33
N LYS A 121 6.51 9.15 4.31
CA LYS A 121 7.23 8.89 5.56
C LYS A 121 6.63 7.72 6.35
N CYS A 122 5.31 7.64 6.42
CA CYS A 122 4.61 6.50 7.03
C CYS A 122 4.94 5.19 6.30
N ALA A 123 4.95 5.21 4.96
CA ALA A 123 5.29 4.02 4.18
C ALA A 123 6.74 3.56 4.38
N ILE A 124 7.68 4.49 4.47
CA ILE A 124 9.09 4.17 4.80
C ILE A 124 9.18 3.53 6.20
N THR A 125 8.47 4.08 7.18
CA THR A 125 8.46 3.53 8.53
C THR A 125 7.81 2.16 8.59
N ALA A 126 6.65 1.98 7.93
CA ALA A 126 5.97 0.69 7.84
C ALA A 126 6.86 -0.36 7.13
N SER A 127 7.50 0.03 6.03
CA SER A 127 8.42 -0.84 5.28
C SER A 127 9.62 -1.27 6.13
N ARG A 128 10.12 -0.40 6.99
CA ARG A 128 11.17 -0.75 7.95
C ARG A 128 10.68 -1.79 8.97
N ARG A 129 9.41 -1.70 9.40
CA ARG A 129 8.82 -2.65 10.35
C ARG A 129 8.59 -4.03 9.71
N ASP A 130 8.10 -4.07 8.50
CA ASP A 130 7.89 -5.31 7.76
C ASP A 130 9.14 -5.77 6.98
N ARG A 131 10.22 -4.97 7.03
CA ARG A 131 11.51 -5.22 6.38
C ARG A 131 11.43 -5.33 4.86
N LYS A 132 10.60 -4.50 4.24
CA LYS A 132 10.36 -4.47 2.79
C LYS A 132 10.72 -3.12 2.17
N SER A 133 10.63 -3.06 0.87
CA SER A 133 10.87 -1.85 0.08
C SER A 133 9.61 -1.02 -0.12
N VAL A 134 9.78 0.28 -0.33
CA VAL A 134 8.72 1.20 -0.76
C VAL A 134 8.93 1.56 -2.22
N VAL A 135 7.90 1.49 -3.01
CA VAL A 135 7.85 1.95 -4.40
C VAL A 135 6.71 2.92 -4.66
#